data_394fa4256f80da522914e3dbdcb592de
#
_entry.id   394fa4256f80da522914e3dbdcb592de
#
_cell.length_a   1.000
_cell.length_b   1.000
_cell.length_c   1.000
_cell.angle_alpha   90.00
_cell.angle_beta   90.00
_cell.angle_gamma   90.00
#
_symmetry.space_group_name_H-M   'P 1'
#
loop_
_entity.id
_entity.type
_entity.pdbx_description
1 polymer ?
#
loop_
_entity_poly.entity_id
_entity_poly.type
_entity_poly.pdbx_seq_one_letter_code
_entity_poly.pdbx_strand_id
1 'polypeptide(L)'
;MIRDTETLQMLLDSLRQFVGEVLIPRENEVAETDAIPQDIVEQMQAMGLFGLTLPEAFGGLGVTMEEEVNIAFELGRTSPAFRSYIGTNNGIGSIGILLDGTEEQKQHYLPKLASGE
;
A
#
# COMPACT_ATOMS: atom_id res chain seq x y z
N MET A 1 7.74 13.37 -9.87
CA MET A 1 6.85 14.55 -10.02
C MET A 1 5.42 14.12 -9.72
N ILE A 2 4.72 14.87 -8.88
CA ILE A 2 3.29 14.64 -8.60
C ILE A 2 2.49 14.89 -9.87
N ARG A 3 1.70 13.89 -10.31
CA ARG A 3 0.93 13.94 -11.56
C ARG A 3 -0.41 14.64 -11.37
N ASP A 4 -1.08 14.36 -10.27
CA ASP A 4 -2.40 14.89 -9.94
C ASP A 4 -2.46 15.23 -8.46
N THR A 5 -2.30 16.53 -8.17
CA THR A 5 -2.25 17.04 -6.80
C THR A 5 -3.58 16.86 -6.06
N GLU A 6 -4.70 16.99 -6.74
CA GLU A 6 -6.02 16.86 -6.13
C GLU A 6 -6.29 15.41 -5.72
N THR A 7 -6.05 14.45 -6.62
CA THR A 7 -6.19 13.02 -6.33
C THR A 7 -5.23 12.58 -5.22
N LEU A 8 -3.98 13.04 -5.24
CA LEU A 8 -3.03 12.76 -4.16
C LEU A 8 -3.53 13.30 -2.83
N GLN A 9 -4.02 14.54 -2.80
CA GLN A 9 -4.53 15.14 -1.56
C GLN A 9 -5.71 14.35 -0.99
N MET A 10 -6.63 13.92 -1.83
CA MET A 10 -7.76 13.08 -1.40
C MET A 10 -7.29 11.76 -0.80
N LEU A 11 -6.30 11.10 -1.40
CA LEU A 11 -5.70 9.88 -0.87
C LEU A 11 -5.02 10.14 0.47
N LEU A 12 -4.22 11.21 0.58
CA LEU A 12 -3.54 11.57 1.82
C LEU A 12 -4.52 11.89 2.95
N ASP A 13 -5.61 12.57 2.66
CA ASP A 13 -6.64 12.88 3.67
C ASP A 13 -7.33 11.60 4.15
N SER A 14 -7.65 10.68 3.24
CA SER A 14 -8.20 9.35 3.58
C SER A 14 -7.22 8.53 4.43
N LEU A 15 -5.94 8.54 4.07
CA LEU A 15 -4.89 7.86 4.84
C LEU A 15 -4.72 8.47 6.23
N ARG A 16 -4.72 9.79 6.33
CA ARG A 16 -4.61 10.49 7.62
C ARG A 16 -5.74 10.10 8.56
N GLN A 17 -6.95 10.04 8.05
CA GLN A 17 -8.11 9.60 8.80
C GLN A 17 -7.97 8.12 9.20
N PHE A 18 -7.61 7.24 8.28
CA PHE A 18 -7.40 5.81 8.54
C PHE A 18 -6.31 5.56 9.59
N VAL A 19 -5.17 6.23 9.48
CA VAL A 19 -4.09 6.16 10.46
C VAL A 19 -4.57 6.61 11.85
N GLY A 20 -5.23 7.76 11.94
CA GLY A 20 -5.66 8.34 13.21
C GLY A 20 -6.80 7.58 13.89
N GLU A 21 -7.77 7.11 13.12
CA GLU A 21 -9.00 6.50 13.66
C GLU A 21 -8.94 4.98 13.75
N VAL A 22 -8.14 4.31 12.93
CA VAL A 22 -8.10 2.84 12.85
C VAL A 22 -6.75 2.28 13.30
N LEU A 23 -5.65 2.77 12.75
CA LEU A 23 -4.34 2.14 12.98
C LEU A 23 -3.75 2.48 14.34
N ILE A 24 -3.66 3.76 14.70
CA ILE A 24 -3.08 4.20 15.97
C ILE A 24 -3.82 3.57 17.17
N PRO A 25 -5.16 3.56 17.23
CA PRO A 25 -5.86 2.94 18.36
C PRO A 25 -5.62 1.43 18.53
N ARG A 26 -5.13 0.75 17.49
CA ARG A 26 -4.94 -0.71 17.50
C ARG A 26 -3.47 -1.15 17.48
N GLU A 27 -2.53 -0.23 17.66
CA GLU A 27 -1.10 -0.54 17.69
C GLU A 27 -0.74 -1.56 18.78
N ASN A 28 -1.32 -1.42 19.98
CA ASN A 28 -1.06 -2.32 21.09
C ASN A 28 -1.56 -3.75 20.80
N GLU A 29 -2.74 -3.88 20.18
CA GLU A 29 -3.27 -5.17 19.75
C GLU A 29 -2.31 -5.90 18.81
N VAL A 30 -1.77 -5.17 17.81
CA VAL A 30 -0.78 -5.72 16.88
C VAL A 30 0.50 -6.14 17.60
N ALA A 31 0.98 -5.32 18.54
CA ALA A 31 2.18 -5.62 19.31
C ALA A 31 2.00 -6.85 20.20
N GLU A 32 0.83 -7.04 20.78
CA GLU A 32 0.51 -8.17 21.67
C GLU A 32 0.28 -9.48 20.91
N THR A 33 -0.38 -9.40 19.75
CA THR A 33 -0.76 -10.59 18.97
C THR A 33 0.25 -10.98 17.91
N ASP A 34 1.19 -10.10 17.60
CA ASP A 34 2.17 -10.25 16.50
C ASP A 34 1.48 -10.51 15.14
N ALA A 35 0.31 -9.91 14.94
CA ALA A 35 -0.49 -10.07 13.73
C ALA A 35 -1.27 -8.80 13.39
N ILE A 36 -1.43 -8.53 12.09
CA ILE A 36 -2.32 -7.48 11.61
C ILE A 36 -3.75 -8.05 11.57
N PRO A 37 -4.72 -7.44 12.26
CA PRO A 37 -6.10 -7.90 12.22
C PRO A 37 -6.69 -7.92 10.81
N GLN A 38 -7.48 -8.93 10.51
CA GLN A 38 -8.02 -9.17 9.16
C GLN A 38 -8.89 -8.01 8.66
N ASP A 39 -9.67 -7.38 9.53
CA ASP A 39 -10.48 -6.21 9.16
C ASP A 39 -9.63 -4.99 8.74
N ILE A 40 -8.43 -4.84 9.32
CA ILE A 40 -7.47 -3.81 8.88
C ILE A 40 -6.90 -4.17 7.50
N VAL A 41 -6.55 -5.43 7.28
CA VAL A 41 -6.07 -5.91 5.97
C VAL A 41 -7.11 -5.64 4.88
N GLU A 42 -8.38 -5.94 5.14
CA GLU A 42 -9.48 -5.69 4.20
C GLU A 42 -9.65 -4.20 3.89
N GLN A 43 -9.51 -3.32 4.88
CA GLN A 43 -9.53 -1.88 4.66
C GLN A 43 -8.33 -1.42 3.82
N MET A 44 -7.15 -1.93 4.09
CA MET A 44 -5.95 -1.65 3.28
C MET A 44 -6.12 -2.11 1.83
N GLN A 45 -6.71 -3.28 1.60
CA GLN A 45 -7.05 -3.78 0.27
C GLN A 45 -8.03 -2.84 -0.44
N ALA A 46 -9.11 -2.45 0.24
CA ALA A 46 -10.12 -1.55 -0.31
C ALA A 46 -9.55 -0.17 -0.67
N MET A 47 -8.55 0.30 0.06
CA MET A 47 -7.85 1.57 -0.22
C MET A 47 -6.78 1.44 -1.31
N GLY A 48 -6.49 0.25 -1.82
CA GLY A 48 -5.48 0.01 -2.84
C GLY A 48 -4.03 0.10 -2.34
N LEU A 49 -3.80 -0.02 -1.04
CA LEU A 49 -2.48 0.20 -0.43
C LEU A 49 -1.45 -0.88 -0.81
N PHE A 50 -1.88 -2.06 -1.24
CA PHE A 50 -0.97 -3.12 -1.70
C PHE A 50 -0.42 -2.87 -3.10
N GLY A 51 -1.07 -2.05 -3.90
CA GLY A 51 -0.71 -1.76 -5.29
C GLY A 51 -0.35 -0.31 -5.57
N LEU A 52 0.18 0.42 -4.60
CA LEU A 52 0.51 1.85 -4.77
C LEU A 52 1.42 2.11 -5.97
N THR A 53 2.51 1.36 -6.06
CA THR A 53 3.56 1.55 -7.07
C THR A 53 3.35 0.77 -8.36
N LEU A 54 2.44 -0.22 -8.34
CA LEU A 54 2.16 -1.03 -9.51
C LEU A 54 1.34 -0.25 -10.54
N PRO A 55 1.62 -0.44 -11.85
CA PRO A 55 0.85 0.22 -12.91
C PRO A 55 -0.65 -0.10 -12.86
N GLU A 56 -1.46 0.84 -13.31
CA GLU A 56 -2.92 0.67 -13.42
C GLU A 56 -3.31 -0.54 -14.29
N ALA A 57 -2.50 -0.87 -15.30
CA ALA A 57 -2.69 -2.05 -16.15
C ALA A 57 -2.72 -3.37 -15.36
N PHE A 58 -2.12 -3.41 -14.17
CA PHE A 58 -2.11 -4.58 -13.28
C PHE A 58 -2.96 -4.36 -12.02
N GLY A 59 -3.82 -3.35 -12.02
CA GLY A 59 -4.72 -3.05 -10.91
C GLY A 59 -4.13 -2.18 -9.80
N GLY A 60 -2.93 -1.62 -10.02
CA GLY A 60 -2.27 -0.70 -9.09
C GLY A 60 -2.71 0.75 -9.26
N LEU A 61 -2.25 1.61 -8.35
CA LEU A 61 -2.50 3.06 -8.43
C LEU A 61 -1.45 3.79 -9.27
N GLY A 62 -0.30 3.17 -9.54
CA GLY A 62 0.75 3.74 -10.36
C GLY A 62 1.32 5.04 -9.83
N VAL A 63 1.44 5.19 -8.52
CA VAL A 63 1.98 6.42 -7.92
C VAL A 63 3.44 6.64 -8.30
N THR A 64 3.83 7.90 -8.44
CA THR A 64 5.23 8.26 -8.62
C THR A 64 6.00 8.10 -7.31
N MET A 65 7.34 8.11 -7.38
CA MET A 65 8.19 8.06 -6.20
C MET A 65 7.88 9.21 -5.21
N GLU A 66 7.64 10.41 -5.72
CA GLU A 66 7.31 11.58 -4.90
C GLU A 66 5.95 11.40 -4.21
N GLU A 67 4.96 10.88 -4.92
CA GLU A 67 3.65 10.57 -4.35
C GLU A 67 3.76 9.47 -3.28
N GLU A 68 4.54 8.42 -3.54
CA GLU A 68 4.80 7.34 -2.57
C GLU A 68 5.45 7.85 -1.29
N VAL A 69 6.41 8.76 -1.40
CA VAL A 69 7.05 9.39 -0.22
C VAL A 69 6.03 10.14 0.64
N ASN A 70 5.12 10.89 0.02
CA ASN A 70 4.05 11.57 0.77
C ASN A 70 3.12 10.57 1.49
N ILE A 71 2.78 9.47 0.84
CA ILE A 71 1.99 8.38 1.44
C ILE A 71 2.75 7.76 2.62
N ALA A 72 4.04 7.51 2.46
CA ALA A 72 4.89 6.95 3.50
C ALA A 72 4.98 7.85 4.74
N PHE A 73 4.98 9.17 4.59
CA PHE A 73 4.94 10.11 5.71
C PHE A 73 3.67 9.94 6.55
N GLU A 74 2.51 9.79 5.92
CA GLU A 74 1.26 9.56 6.66
C GLU A 74 1.26 8.20 7.37
N LEU A 75 1.66 7.13 6.69
CA LEU A 75 1.75 5.80 7.29
C LEU A 75 2.83 5.71 8.38
N GLY A 76 3.87 6.54 8.30
CA GLY A 76 4.93 6.60 9.30
C GLY A 76 4.51 7.20 10.66
N ARG A 77 3.30 7.72 10.78
CA ARG A 77 2.74 8.23 12.04
C ARG A 77 2.24 7.15 12.98
N THR A 78 2.15 5.92 12.51
CA THR A 78 1.69 4.75 13.27
C THR A 78 2.77 3.68 13.34
N SER A 79 2.47 2.53 13.93
CA SER A 79 3.40 1.41 14.03
C SER A 79 3.98 1.04 12.66
N PRO A 80 5.29 0.84 12.56
CA PRO A 80 5.92 0.40 11.31
C PRO A 80 5.42 -0.98 10.82
N ALA A 81 4.76 -1.77 11.67
CA ALA A 81 4.16 -3.03 11.29
C ALA A 81 3.17 -2.88 10.13
N PHE A 82 2.33 -1.84 10.15
CA PHE A 82 1.35 -1.59 9.11
C PHE A 82 2.00 -1.26 7.77
N ARG A 83 2.97 -0.36 7.76
CA ARG A 83 3.70 -0.01 6.53
C ARG A 83 4.50 -1.20 5.99
N SER A 84 5.10 -1.98 6.86
CA SER A 84 5.87 -3.18 6.46
C SER A 84 4.97 -4.22 5.80
N TYR A 85 3.73 -4.36 6.26
CA TYR A 85 2.78 -5.33 5.73
C TYR A 85 2.47 -5.12 4.25
N ILE A 86 2.39 -3.88 3.80
CA ILE A 86 2.16 -3.53 2.38
C ILE A 86 3.46 -3.30 1.61
N GLY A 87 4.57 -3.10 2.31
CA GLY A 87 5.84 -2.66 1.70
C GLY A 87 6.43 -3.65 0.72
N THR A 88 6.31 -4.94 1.01
CA THR A 88 6.82 -6.00 0.12
C THR A 88 6.08 -5.99 -1.22
N ASN A 89 4.77 -5.86 -1.19
CA ASN A 89 3.96 -5.82 -2.41
C ASN A 89 4.28 -4.61 -3.30
N ASN A 90 4.63 -3.48 -2.69
CA ASN A 90 4.97 -2.25 -3.40
C ASN A 90 6.44 -2.13 -3.80
N GLY A 91 7.30 -3.02 -3.32
CA GLY A 91 8.74 -2.96 -3.53
C GLY A 91 9.34 -4.28 -3.97
N ILE A 92 10.10 -4.89 -3.08
CA ILE A 92 10.94 -6.07 -3.40
C ILE A 92 10.16 -7.29 -3.90
N GLY A 93 8.88 -7.41 -3.59
CA GLY A 93 8.04 -8.51 -4.05
C GLY A 93 7.47 -8.32 -5.46
N SER A 94 7.41 -7.10 -5.96
CA SER A 94 6.74 -6.81 -7.24
C SER A 94 7.64 -6.17 -8.28
N ILE A 95 8.56 -5.32 -7.90
CA ILE A 95 9.37 -4.53 -8.84
C ILE A 95 10.25 -5.43 -9.73
N GLY A 96 10.83 -6.50 -9.17
CA GLY A 96 11.60 -7.45 -9.96
C GLY A 96 10.77 -8.12 -11.07
N ILE A 97 9.54 -8.51 -10.75
CA ILE A 97 8.62 -9.08 -11.74
C ILE A 97 8.23 -8.03 -12.79
N LEU A 98 7.94 -6.81 -12.33
CA LEU A 98 7.54 -5.72 -13.22
C LEU A 98 8.64 -5.36 -14.24
N LEU A 99 9.90 -5.33 -13.80
CA LEU A 99 11.02 -4.94 -14.65
C LEU A 99 11.54 -6.08 -15.53
N ASP A 100 11.67 -7.27 -14.97
CA ASP A 100 12.40 -8.38 -15.60
C ASP A 100 11.54 -9.64 -15.85
N GLY A 101 10.29 -9.67 -15.40
CA GLY A 101 9.39 -10.78 -15.62
C GLY A 101 8.92 -10.87 -17.09
N THR A 102 8.52 -12.09 -17.51
CA THR A 102 7.82 -12.27 -18.78
C THR A 102 6.41 -11.67 -18.70
N GLU A 103 5.79 -11.40 -19.85
CA GLU A 103 4.39 -10.92 -19.87
C GLU A 103 3.44 -11.91 -19.15
N GLU A 104 3.65 -13.20 -19.32
CA GLU A 104 2.88 -14.22 -18.63
C GLU A 104 3.04 -14.14 -17.11
N GLN A 105 4.26 -13.98 -16.62
CA GLN A 105 4.55 -13.81 -15.19
C GLN A 105 3.91 -12.52 -14.64
N LYS A 106 4.03 -11.42 -15.36
CA LYS A 106 3.43 -10.14 -14.96
C LYS A 106 1.91 -10.26 -14.85
N GLN A 107 1.25 -10.83 -15.85
CA GLN A 107 -0.21 -11.01 -15.84
C GLN A 107 -0.69 -11.98 -14.76
N HIS A 108 0.14 -12.95 -14.38
CA HIS A 108 -0.21 -13.93 -13.36
C HIS A 108 -0.03 -13.39 -11.92
N TYR A 109 1.08 -12.71 -11.65
CA TYR A 109 1.45 -12.31 -10.28
C TYR A 109 1.08 -10.89 -9.90
N LEU A 110 1.28 -9.91 -10.80
CA LEU A 110 1.13 -8.51 -10.44
C LEU A 110 -0.29 -8.12 -10.01
N PRO A 111 -1.37 -8.58 -10.66
CA PRO A 111 -2.72 -8.26 -10.20
C PRO A 111 -3.01 -8.76 -8.78
N LYS A 112 -2.51 -9.93 -8.42
CA LYS A 112 -2.67 -10.51 -7.06
C LYS A 112 -1.88 -9.73 -6.01
N LEU A 113 -0.66 -9.31 -6.37
CA LEU A 113 0.14 -8.46 -5.50
C LEU A 113 -0.52 -7.10 -5.30
N ALA A 114 -1.08 -6.51 -6.35
CA ALA A 114 -1.77 -5.23 -6.28
C ALA A 114 -3.04 -5.27 -5.44
N SER A 115 -3.79 -6.38 -5.48
CA SER A 115 -5.01 -6.55 -4.68
C SER A 115 -4.75 -6.92 -3.22
N GLY A 116 -3.54 -7.42 -2.92
CA GLY A 116 -3.21 -7.93 -1.58
C GLY A 116 -3.72 -9.36 -1.32
N GLU A 117 -3.99 -10.12 -2.39
CA GLU A 117 -4.45 -11.51 -2.34
C GLU A 117 -3.38 -12.48 -1.83
#